data_999001f0df0760558215f8674ce4dad8
#
_entry.id   999001f0df0760558215f8674ce4dad8
#
_cell.length_a   1.000
_cell.length_b   1.000
_cell.length_c   1.000
_cell.angle_alpha   90.00
_cell.angle_beta   90.00
_cell.angle_gamma   90.00
#
_symmetry.space_group_name_H-M   'P 1'
#
loop_
_entity.id
_entity.type
_entity.pdbx_description
1 polymer ?
#
loop_
_entity_poly.entity_id
_entity_poly.type
_entity_poly.pdbx_seq_one_letter_code
_entity_poly.pdbx_strand_id
1 'polypeptide(L)'
;MAKIYNEKNESVGGKTQRNKSFKYADALENCEEAIEKYMSEPNGVYYRLVHNPLHPNDDIPQPLQQWDALTSEQAVLATKVPEESSIEDQWEQVRNYSPSYNESDEKLAAFFLGLLDRRKNDRQKKRLLDKKGDTIIAVRLTPNDGLIQTRPDDNPDGHVVFQPYEGFNLEEHVDNTFEPRKLIDYRHEEEKE
;
A
#
# COMPACT_ATOMS: atom_id res chain seq x y z
N MET A 1 -12.82 43.83 -9.93
CA MET A 1 -12.19 43.50 -11.24
C MET A 1 -11.70 42.05 -11.15
N ALA A 2 -12.40 41.17 -11.82
CA ALA A 2 -12.05 39.75 -11.84
C ALA A 2 -10.99 39.51 -12.94
N LYS A 3 -9.88 38.88 -12.59
CA LYS A 3 -8.89 38.41 -13.57
C LYS A 3 -9.28 37.02 -14.03
N ILE A 4 -9.70 36.94 -15.28
CA ILE A 4 -9.91 35.72 -16.03
C ILE A 4 -8.54 35.20 -16.41
N TYR A 5 -8.18 34.00 -15.94
CA TYR A 5 -7.02 33.26 -16.44
C TYR A 5 -7.47 32.40 -17.61
N ASN A 6 -6.90 32.72 -18.77
CA ASN A 6 -7.05 31.97 -20.01
C ASN A 6 -6.35 30.62 -19.88
N GLU A 7 -7.12 29.55 -20.16
CA GLU A 7 -6.62 28.23 -20.49
C GLU A 7 -5.82 28.30 -21.80
N LYS A 8 -4.54 27.92 -21.73
CA LYS A 8 -3.80 27.46 -22.91
C LYS A 8 -3.69 25.96 -22.85
N ASN A 9 -4.52 25.32 -23.66
CA ASN A 9 -4.33 23.94 -24.09
C ASN A 9 -3.07 23.87 -24.94
N GLU A 10 -2.00 23.27 -24.42
CA GLU A 10 -0.92 22.71 -25.21
C GLU A 10 -0.95 21.20 -25.08
N SER A 11 -1.44 20.55 -26.12
CA SER A 11 -1.39 19.12 -26.31
C SER A 11 0.00 18.71 -26.71
N VAL A 12 0.75 18.08 -25.79
CA VAL A 12 1.94 17.31 -26.14
C VAL A 12 1.80 15.92 -25.51
N GLY A 13 1.64 14.91 -26.36
CA GLY A 13 1.90 13.49 -26.12
C GLY A 13 1.12 12.83 -24.98
N GLY A 14 -0.14 12.47 -25.23
CA GLY A 14 -0.88 11.33 -24.73
C GLY A 14 -0.65 10.84 -23.29
N LYS A 15 -0.87 11.64 -22.28
CA LYS A 15 -1.29 11.18 -20.94
C LYS A 15 -2.30 12.19 -20.43
N THR A 16 -3.55 11.78 -20.38
CA THR A 16 -4.59 12.53 -19.69
C THR A 16 -4.26 12.45 -18.20
N GLN A 17 -3.51 13.43 -17.68
CA GLN A 17 -3.37 13.60 -16.24
C GLN A 17 -4.77 13.88 -15.69
N ARG A 18 -5.41 12.87 -15.14
CA ARG A 18 -6.58 13.07 -14.30
C ARG A 18 -6.07 13.72 -13.02
N ASN A 19 -6.57 14.92 -12.70
CA ASN A 19 -6.33 15.62 -11.43
C ASN A 19 -7.00 14.82 -10.29
N LYS A 20 -6.47 13.65 -9.95
CA LYS A 20 -6.91 12.87 -8.81
C LYS A 20 -5.96 13.11 -7.65
N SER A 21 -6.52 13.52 -6.52
CA SER A 21 -5.75 13.63 -5.27
C SER A 21 -5.44 12.25 -4.69
N PHE A 22 -4.27 12.09 -4.11
CA PHE A 22 -3.95 10.90 -3.34
C PHE A 22 -4.71 10.90 -2.00
N LYS A 23 -5.09 9.71 -1.54
CA LYS A 23 -5.75 9.51 -0.25
C LYS A 23 -4.92 10.03 0.94
N TYR A 24 -3.58 9.99 0.81
CA TYR A 24 -2.63 10.44 1.83
C TYR A 24 -1.78 11.63 1.32
N ALA A 25 -2.41 12.56 0.61
CA ALA A 25 -1.74 13.69 -0.04
C ALA A 25 -0.84 14.50 0.91
N ASP A 26 -1.26 14.73 2.15
CA ASP A 26 -0.47 15.48 3.13
C ASP A 26 0.88 14.81 3.44
N ALA A 27 0.93 13.47 3.42
CA ALA A 27 2.17 12.72 3.63
C ALA A 27 3.08 12.70 2.40
N LEU A 28 2.55 13.02 1.23
CA LEU A 28 3.24 12.99 -0.06
C LEU A 28 3.66 14.36 -0.58
N GLU A 29 3.44 15.43 0.20
CA GLU A 29 3.91 16.76 -0.14
C GLU A 29 5.43 16.75 -0.37
N ASN A 30 5.88 17.33 -1.47
CA ASN A 30 7.27 17.34 -1.94
C ASN A 30 7.83 15.95 -2.36
N CYS A 31 6.97 15.01 -2.78
CA CYS A 31 7.38 13.68 -3.25
C CYS A 31 7.09 13.46 -4.75
N GLU A 32 6.77 14.50 -5.50
CA GLU A 32 6.29 14.42 -6.89
C GLU A 32 7.33 13.76 -7.81
N GLU A 33 8.61 14.10 -7.66
CA GLU A 33 9.69 13.54 -8.49
C GLU A 33 9.84 12.02 -8.27
N ALA A 34 9.77 11.57 -7.03
CA ALA A 34 9.85 10.14 -6.71
C ALA A 34 8.62 9.38 -7.23
N ILE A 35 7.43 9.97 -7.11
CA ILE A 35 6.20 9.38 -7.62
C ILE A 35 6.28 9.25 -9.15
N GLU A 36 6.66 10.30 -9.86
CA GLU A 36 6.80 10.28 -11.33
C GLU A 36 7.83 9.25 -11.79
N LYS A 37 8.96 9.14 -11.07
CA LYS A 37 10.05 8.23 -11.43
C LYS A 37 9.75 6.76 -11.16
N TYR A 38 9.08 6.46 -10.03
CA TYR A 38 9.01 5.09 -9.52
C TYR A 38 7.61 4.48 -9.56
N MET A 39 6.58 5.24 -9.94
CA MET A 39 5.21 4.75 -9.92
C MET A 39 4.54 4.82 -11.30
N SER A 40 3.58 3.92 -11.52
CA SER A 40 2.77 3.86 -12.73
C SER A 40 1.33 3.44 -12.39
N GLU A 41 0.45 3.48 -13.39
CA GLU A 41 -0.93 3.01 -13.25
C GLU A 41 -0.97 1.49 -13.03
N PRO A 42 -1.68 0.98 -12.00
CA PRO A 42 -1.86 -0.45 -11.81
C PRO A 42 -2.84 -1.02 -12.84
N ASN A 43 -2.64 -2.27 -13.21
CA ASN A 43 -3.60 -3.02 -14.01
C ASN A 43 -3.43 -4.52 -13.73
N GLY A 44 -3.98 -5.00 -12.61
CA GLY A 44 -3.79 -6.39 -12.25
C GLY A 44 -4.39 -6.78 -10.91
N VAL A 45 -4.05 -7.98 -10.50
CA VAL A 45 -4.39 -8.54 -9.19
C VAL A 45 -3.15 -8.54 -8.33
N TYR A 46 -3.32 -8.07 -7.11
CA TYR A 46 -2.27 -7.98 -6.09
C TYR A 46 -2.78 -8.60 -4.80
N TYR A 47 -1.89 -9.02 -3.93
CA TYR A 47 -2.23 -9.74 -2.71
C TYR A 47 -1.88 -8.92 -1.48
N ARG A 48 -2.68 -9.06 -0.44
CA ARG A 48 -2.51 -8.32 0.81
C ARG A 48 -2.85 -9.19 2.01
N LEU A 49 -2.07 -9.07 3.07
CA LEU A 49 -2.40 -9.65 4.37
C LEU A 49 -3.32 -8.70 5.14
N VAL A 50 -4.43 -9.22 5.61
CA VAL A 50 -5.51 -8.48 6.27
C VAL A 50 -6.13 -9.27 7.42
N HIS A 51 -6.97 -8.61 8.20
CA HIS A 51 -7.86 -9.28 9.15
C HIS A 51 -9.07 -9.88 8.42
N ASN A 52 -9.66 -10.91 8.99
CA ASN A 52 -10.92 -11.47 8.49
C ASN A 52 -11.92 -11.62 9.65
N PRO A 53 -12.95 -10.77 9.71
CA PRO A 53 -13.34 -9.74 8.71
C PRO A 53 -12.35 -8.57 8.62
N LEU A 54 -12.43 -7.81 7.53
CA LEU A 54 -11.56 -6.65 7.31
C LEU A 54 -11.63 -5.66 8.48
N HIS A 55 -10.48 -5.20 8.92
CA HIS A 55 -10.37 -4.17 9.94
C HIS A 55 -10.13 -2.79 9.27
N PRO A 56 -10.66 -1.68 9.82
CA PRO A 56 -10.44 -0.35 9.23
C PRO A 56 -8.96 0.01 8.99
N ASN A 57 -8.04 -0.52 9.81
CA ASN A 57 -6.61 -0.29 9.64
C ASN A 57 -5.96 -1.10 8.51
N ASP A 58 -6.66 -2.08 7.92
CA ASP A 58 -6.10 -2.89 6.83
C ASP A 58 -5.82 -2.07 5.57
N ASP A 59 -6.52 -0.97 5.39
CA ASP A 59 -6.37 -0.05 4.25
C ASP A 59 -5.51 1.19 4.56
N ILE A 60 -4.93 1.28 5.74
CA ILE A 60 -4.18 2.46 6.20
C ILE A 60 -2.69 2.14 6.26
N PRO A 61 -1.79 3.03 5.76
CA PRO A 61 -0.34 2.90 5.94
C PRO A 61 0.04 2.79 7.40
N GLN A 62 1.05 1.96 7.69
CA GLN A 62 1.45 1.66 9.06
C GLN A 62 1.70 2.89 9.95
N PRO A 63 2.35 3.98 9.49
CA PRO A 63 2.57 5.17 10.34
C PRO A 63 1.28 5.86 10.77
N LEU A 64 0.17 5.67 10.03
CA LEU A 64 -1.12 6.29 10.30
C LEU A 64 -2.11 5.35 11.00
N GLN A 65 -1.74 4.10 11.25
CA GLN A 65 -2.61 3.10 11.87
C GLN A 65 -2.81 3.39 13.36
N GLN A 66 -4.04 3.26 13.82
CA GLN A 66 -4.45 3.41 15.22
C GLN A 66 -4.81 2.03 15.77
N TRP A 67 -3.86 1.38 16.44
CA TRP A 67 -4.07 0.03 16.99
C TRP A 67 -4.59 0.00 18.43
N ASP A 68 -4.52 1.12 19.17
CA ASP A 68 -4.99 1.24 20.55
C ASP A 68 -6.04 2.33 20.67
N ALA A 69 -7.20 2.00 21.27
CA ALA A 69 -8.27 2.94 21.54
C ALA A 69 -7.85 4.10 22.49
N LEU A 70 -6.74 3.93 23.21
CA LEU A 70 -6.19 4.94 24.12
C LEU A 70 -5.35 6.00 23.42
N THR A 71 -4.96 5.80 22.17
CA THR A 71 -4.15 6.73 21.37
C THR A 71 -4.93 7.44 20.27
N SER A 72 -6.26 7.27 20.26
CA SER A 72 -7.16 7.88 19.27
C SER A 72 -7.14 9.42 19.23
N GLU A 73 -6.59 10.09 20.25
CA GLU A 73 -6.42 11.55 20.28
C GLU A 73 -5.09 12.02 19.71
N GLN A 74 -4.15 11.12 19.48
CA GLN A 74 -2.88 11.40 18.81
C GLN A 74 -2.89 10.77 17.42
N ALA A 75 -3.66 11.32 16.49
CA ALA A 75 -3.40 11.08 15.08
C ALA A 75 -1.92 11.42 14.84
N VAL A 76 -1.13 10.41 14.49
CA VAL A 76 0.27 10.66 14.08
C VAL A 76 0.19 11.52 12.83
N LEU A 77 0.44 12.81 12.99
CA LEU A 77 0.54 13.73 11.88
C LEU A 77 1.64 13.23 10.95
N ALA A 78 1.33 13.10 9.68
CA ALA A 78 2.33 12.74 8.68
C ALA A 78 3.47 13.77 8.74
N THR A 79 4.69 13.28 8.90
CA THR A 79 5.89 14.11 8.75
C THR A 79 6.09 14.37 7.26
N LYS A 80 6.21 15.63 6.88
CA LYS A 80 6.44 16.02 5.48
C LYS A 80 7.93 15.94 5.15
N VAL A 81 8.23 15.61 3.92
CA VAL A 81 9.59 15.70 3.37
C VAL A 81 9.91 17.16 3.11
N PRO A 82 11.11 17.67 3.44
CA PRO A 82 11.55 19.03 3.07
C PRO A 82 11.54 19.24 1.55
N GLU A 83 11.30 20.48 1.10
CA GLU A 83 11.22 20.83 -0.33
C GLU A 83 12.49 20.49 -1.13
N GLU A 84 13.67 20.55 -0.50
CA GLU A 84 14.97 20.26 -1.14
C GLU A 84 15.47 18.85 -0.86
N SER A 85 14.57 17.91 -0.57
CA SER A 85 14.95 16.53 -0.27
C SER A 85 15.42 15.79 -1.52
N SER A 86 16.33 14.82 -1.32
CA SER A 86 16.75 13.93 -2.39
C SER A 86 15.57 13.06 -2.88
N ILE A 87 15.67 12.58 -4.11
CA ILE A 87 14.64 11.69 -4.67
C ILE A 87 14.55 10.37 -3.91
N GLU A 88 15.65 9.93 -3.30
CA GLU A 88 15.72 8.77 -2.43
C GLU A 88 14.94 8.99 -1.14
N ASP A 89 15.07 10.17 -0.50
CA ASP A 89 14.31 10.52 0.71
C ASP A 89 12.82 10.65 0.40
N GLN A 90 12.47 11.27 -0.74
CA GLN A 90 11.11 11.33 -1.24
C GLN A 90 10.52 9.93 -1.44
N TRP A 91 11.30 9.02 -2.06
CA TRP A 91 10.86 7.65 -2.30
C TRP A 91 10.68 6.86 -1.00
N GLU A 92 11.56 7.04 -0.03
CA GLU A 92 11.39 6.44 1.31
C GLU A 92 10.10 6.92 1.97
N GLN A 93 9.78 8.20 1.86
CA GLN A 93 8.51 8.77 2.33
C GLN A 93 7.31 8.12 1.65
N VAL A 94 7.32 8.03 0.31
CA VAL A 94 6.26 7.38 -0.47
C VAL A 94 6.05 5.94 0.00
N ARG A 95 7.12 5.17 0.20
CA ARG A 95 7.04 3.79 0.70
C ARG A 95 6.47 3.69 2.11
N ASN A 96 6.89 4.57 3.01
CA ASN A 96 6.46 4.56 4.40
C ASN A 96 4.97 4.86 4.55
N TYR A 97 4.44 5.74 3.70
CA TYR A 97 3.03 6.14 3.72
C TYR A 97 2.18 5.44 2.65
N SER A 98 2.59 4.26 2.24
CA SER A 98 1.84 3.41 1.31
C SER A 98 1.34 2.15 1.99
N PRO A 99 0.13 1.69 1.68
CA PRO A 99 -0.27 0.32 1.95
C PRO A 99 0.63 -0.66 1.18
N SER A 100 1.00 -1.76 1.83
CA SER A 100 1.87 -2.78 1.23
C SER A 100 1.06 -3.85 0.54
N TYR A 101 1.44 -4.16 -0.70
CA TYR A 101 0.88 -5.24 -1.51
C TYR A 101 1.97 -6.19 -1.97
N ASN A 102 1.59 -7.29 -2.61
CA ASN A 102 2.52 -8.23 -3.23
C ASN A 102 1.96 -8.73 -4.57
N GLU A 103 2.83 -9.09 -5.48
CA GLU A 103 2.45 -9.66 -6.78
C GLU A 103 2.08 -11.15 -6.68
N SER A 104 2.49 -11.84 -5.61
CA SER A 104 2.23 -13.26 -5.37
C SER A 104 1.77 -13.50 -3.94
N ASP A 105 0.69 -14.26 -3.78
CA ASP A 105 0.18 -14.70 -2.48
C ASP A 105 1.19 -15.63 -1.77
N GLU A 106 1.86 -16.51 -2.50
CA GLU A 106 2.87 -17.44 -1.96
C GLU A 106 4.09 -16.68 -1.44
N LYS A 107 4.62 -15.69 -2.19
CA LYS A 107 5.73 -14.84 -1.74
C LYS A 107 5.34 -14.01 -0.52
N LEU A 108 4.12 -13.47 -0.51
CA LEU A 108 3.57 -12.75 0.63
C LEU A 108 3.48 -13.66 1.86
N ALA A 109 2.97 -14.88 1.70
CA ALA A 109 2.87 -15.87 2.76
C ALA A 109 4.26 -16.24 3.31
N ALA A 110 5.22 -16.57 2.44
CA ALA A 110 6.58 -16.92 2.82
C ALA A 110 7.26 -15.79 3.62
N PHE A 111 7.08 -14.54 3.19
CA PHE A 111 7.61 -13.37 3.91
C PHE A 111 7.05 -13.29 5.34
N PHE A 112 5.72 -13.36 5.50
CA PHE A 112 5.09 -13.25 6.83
C PHE A 112 5.32 -14.47 7.71
N LEU A 113 5.34 -15.69 7.15
CA LEU A 113 5.73 -16.89 7.89
C LEU A 113 7.16 -16.79 8.40
N GLY A 114 8.09 -16.31 7.57
CA GLY A 114 9.47 -16.04 7.98
C GLY A 114 9.56 -14.97 9.09
N LEU A 115 8.70 -13.95 9.09
CA LEU A 115 8.61 -12.99 10.19
C LEU A 115 8.08 -13.63 11.48
N LEU A 116 7.09 -14.52 11.39
CA LEU A 116 6.55 -15.26 12.54
C LEU A 116 7.59 -16.18 13.16
N ASP A 117 8.38 -16.88 12.33
CA ASP A 117 9.40 -17.82 12.79
C ASP A 117 10.56 -17.14 13.52
N ARG A 118 10.87 -15.89 13.15
CA ARG A 118 11.85 -15.06 13.88
C ARG A 118 11.36 -14.55 15.23
N ARG A 119 10.07 -14.71 15.58
CA ARG A 119 9.52 -14.30 16.88
C ARG A 119 9.84 -15.35 17.95
N LYS A 120 10.35 -14.86 19.11
CA LYS A 120 10.87 -15.71 20.17
C LYS A 120 9.80 -16.50 20.96
N ASN A 121 8.55 -16.02 20.93
CA ASN A 121 7.47 -16.63 21.72
C ASN A 121 6.09 -16.32 21.10
N ASP A 122 5.08 -17.07 21.54
CA ASP A 122 3.71 -16.99 21.01
C ASP A 122 3.06 -15.62 21.24
N ARG A 123 3.42 -14.91 22.31
CA ARG A 123 2.91 -13.54 22.55
C ARG A 123 3.36 -12.58 21.45
N GLN A 124 4.63 -12.68 21.02
CA GLN A 124 5.14 -11.84 19.93
C GLN A 124 4.54 -12.22 18.57
N LYS A 125 4.33 -13.53 18.34
CA LYS A 125 3.63 -14.02 17.13
C LYS A 125 2.20 -13.50 17.09
N LYS A 126 1.46 -13.68 18.18
CA LYS A 126 0.09 -13.16 18.31
C LYS A 126 0.03 -11.65 18.08
N ARG A 127 0.92 -10.87 18.69
CA ARG A 127 0.96 -9.41 18.50
C ARG A 127 1.20 -9.00 17.04
N LEU A 128 1.99 -9.77 16.28
CA LEU A 128 2.19 -9.51 14.84
C LEU A 128 0.90 -9.75 14.07
N LEU A 129 0.21 -10.87 14.33
CA LEU A 129 -1.05 -11.20 13.67
C LEU A 129 -2.19 -10.25 14.08
N ASP A 130 -2.27 -9.89 15.35
CA ASP A 130 -3.23 -8.89 15.85
C ASP A 130 -3.03 -7.52 15.18
N LYS A 131 -1.81 -7.24 14.70
CA LYS A 131 -1.47 -5.98 14.01
C LYS A 131 -1.63 -6.04 12.49
N LYS A 132 -1.41 -7.19 11.88
CA LYS A 132 -1.30 -7.33 10.42
C LYS A 132 -2.43 -8.15 9.81
N GLY A 133 -3.18 -8.87 10.63
CA GLY A 133 -4.10 -9.90 10.19
C GLY A 133 -3.41 -11.24 9.93
N ASP A 134 -4.19 -12.22 9.55
CA ASP A 134 -3.76 -13.60 9.31
C ASP A 134 -4.28 -14.18 7.99
N THR A 135 -4.99 -13.38 7.20
CA THR A 135 -5.68 -13.81 5.98
C THR A 135 -5.15 -13.07 4.77
N ILE A 136 -4.79 -13.81 3.73
CA ILE A 136 -4.38 -13.25 2.44
C ILE A 136 -5.62 -13.13 1.55
N ILE A 137 -5.82 -11.96 0.99
CA ILE A 137 -6.83 -11.66 -0.02
C ILE A 137 -6.19 -11.21 -1.32
N ALA A 138 -6.89 -11.40 -2.43
CA ALA A 138 -6.55 -10.77 -3.70
C ALA A 138 -7.32 -9.45 -3.86
N VAL A 139 -6.65 -8.46 -4.43
CA VAL A 139 -7.20 -7.13 -4.67
C VAL A 139 -6.96 -6.75 -6.12
N ARG A 140 -8.03 -6.40 -6.83
CA ARG A 140 -7.95 -5.97 -8.22
C ARG A 140 -7.79 -4.46 -8.29
N LEU A 141 -6.64 -4.01 -8.80
CA LEU A 141 -6.33 -2.59 -8.97
C LEU A 141 -6.37 -2.20 -10.45
N THR A 142 -6.92 -1.03 -10.71
CA THR A 142 -7.05 -0.42 -12.03
C THR A 142 -6.41 0.98 -12.05
N PRO A 143 -6.21 1.60 -13.22
CA PRO A 143 -5.70 2.98 -13.31
C PRO A 143 -6.55 4.03 -12.59
N ASN A 144 -7.76 3.66 -12.16
CA ASN A 144 -8.64 4.57 -11.43
C ASN A 144 -8.40 4.58 -9.92
N ASP A 145 -7.66 3.62 -9.40
CA ASP A 145 -7.57 3.36 -7.97
C ASP A 145 -6.35 4.00 -7.31
N GLY A 146 -5.31 4.27 -8.08
CA GLY A 146 -4.08 4.85 -7.56
C GLY A 146 -2.89 4.67 -8.51
N LEU A 147 -1.70 4.74 -7.94
CA LEU A 147 -0.43 4.41 -8.58
C LEU A 147 0.27 3.28 -7.85
N ILE A 148 1.01 2.46 -8.60
CA ILE A 148 1.78 1.34 -8.07
C ILE A 148 3.23 1.44 -8.50
N GLN A 149 4.16 0.84 -7.74
CA GLN A 149 5.58 0.80 -8.08
C GLN A 149 5.81 0.15 -9.44
N THR A 150 6.61 0.82 -10.29
CA THR A 150 6.85 0.40 -11.69
C THR A 150 7.81 -0.76 -11.85
N ARG A 151 8.66 -1.03 -10.86
CA ARG A 151 9.71 -2.05 -10.94
C ARG A 151 9.76 -2.84 -9.64
N PRO A 152 9.04 -3.94 -9.55
CA PRO A 152 9.20 -4.90 -8.46
C PRO A 152 10.52 -5.67 -8.53
N ASP A 153 11.26 -5.57 -9.66
CA ASP A 153 12.50 -6.34 -9.91
C ASP A 153 13.60 -6.10 -8.88
N ASP A 154 13.60 -4.93 -8.23
CA ASP A 154 14.51 -4.63 -7.13
C ASP A 154 14.09 -5.28 -5.81
N ASN A 155 12.94 -5.97 -5.79
CA ASN A 155 12.40 -6.62 -4.61
C ASN A 155 12.08 -8.09 -4.89
N PRO A 156 12.99 -9.02 -4.60
CA PRO A 156 12.82 -10.45 -4.85
C PRO A 156 11.62 -11.05 -4.13
N ASP A 157 11.13 -10.40 -3.07
CA ASP A 157 9.96 -10.84 -2.30
C ASP A 157 8.62 -10.44 -2.96
N GLY A 158 8.63 -9.79 -4.12
CA GLY A 158 7.44 -9.39 -4.86
C GLY A 158 6.63 -8.27 -4.20
N HIS A 159 7.20 -7.58 -3.21
CA HIS A 159 6.56 -6.47 -2.52
C HIS A 159 6.38 -5.27 -3.43
N VAL A 160 5.19 -4.69 -3.45
CA VAL A 160 4.86 -3.49 -4.22
C VAL A 160 4.23 -2.42 -3.34
N VAL A 161 4.59 -1.19 -3.64
CA VAL A 161 4.06 0.02 -3.01
C VAL A 161 2.87 0.49 -3.81
N PHE A 162 1.75 0.78 -3.15
CA PHE A 162 0.55 1.29 -3.77
C PHE A 162 0.13 2.60 -3.12
N GLN A 163 -0.04 3.66 -3.92
CA GLN A 163 -0.58 4.93 -3.47
C GLN A 163 -2.02 5.09 -3.98
N PRO A 164 -3.00 4.88 -3.11
CA PRO A 164 -4.40 5.01 -3.48
C PRO A 164 -4.77 6.46 -3.76
N TYR A 165 -5.68 6.65 -4.73
CA TYR A 165 -6.38 7.92 -4.88
C TYR A 165 -7.45 8.11 -3.81
N GLU A 166 -7.86 9.35 -3.60
CA GLU A 166 -8.98 9.70 -2.73
C GLU A 166 -10.24 8.93 -3.17
N GLY A 167 -10.96 8.37 -2.19
CA GLY A 167 -12.14 7.54 -2.44
C GLY A 167 -11.85 6.05 -2.66
N PHE A 168 -10.59 5.62 -2.76
CA PHE A 168 -10.28 4.19 -2.78
C PHE A 168 -10.75 3.50 -1.49
N ASN A 169 -11.45 2.37 -1.64
CA ASN A 169 -11.94 1.52 -0.56
C ASN A 169 -11.51 0.08 -0.83
N LEU A 170 -10.68 -0.49 0.04
CA LEU A 170 -10.15 -1.84 -0.10
C LEU A 170 -11.26 -2.90 -0.26
N GLU A 171 -12.34 -2.81 0.52
CA GLU A 171 -13.42 -3.80 0.52
C GLU A 171 -14.11 -3.92 -0.84
N GLU A 172 -14.24 -2.81 -1.57
CA GLU A 172 -14.86 -2.77 -2.90
C GLU A 172 -13.96 -3.37 -4.00
N HIS A 173 -12.67 -3.56 -3.71
CA HIS A 173 -11.68 -4.03 -4.67
C HIS A 173 -11.20 -5.46 -4.41
N VAL A 174 -11.76 -6.13 -3.39
CA VAL A 174 -11.48 -7.55 -3.13
C VAL A 174 -11.90 -8.39 -4.34
N ASP A 175 -10.97 -9.16 -4.88
CA ASP A 175 -11.24 -10.06 -6.00
C ASP A 175 -11.88 -11.36 -5.48
N ASN A 176 -13.20 -11.45 -5.63
CA ASN A 176 -13.98 -12.60 -5.18
C ASN A 176 -13.72 -13.89 -5.99
N THR A 177 -12.88 -13.86 -7.02
CA THR A 177 -12.45 -15.07 -7.73
C THR A 177 -11.31 -15.80 -7.02
N PHE A 178 -10.64 -15.12 -6.10
CA PHE A 178 -9.64 -15.69 -5.21
C PHE A 178 -10.30 -16.02 -3.86
N GLU A 179 -10.18 -17.25 -3.41
CA GLU A 179 -10.66 -17.65 -2.10
C GLU A 179 -9.67 -17.14 -1.02
N PRO A 180 -10.11 -16.32 -0.06
CA PRO A 180 -9.25 -15.83 1.02
C PRO A 180 -8.62 -17.01 1.78
N ARG A 181 -7.28 -16.97 1.97
CA ARG A 181 -6.54 -18.07 2.59
C ARG A 181 -5.84 -17.58 3.86
N LYS A 182 -5.90 -18.40 4.90
CA LYS A 182 -5.14 -18.11 6.12
C LYS A 182 -3.65 -18.34 5.91
N LEU A 183 -2.85 -17.49 6.51
CA LEU A 183 -1.39 -17.56 6.44
C LEU A 183 -0.85 -18.95 6.86
N ILE A 184 -1.49 -19.60 7.84
CA ILE A 184 -1.08 -20.92 8.30
C ILE A 184 -1.31 -22.03 7.26
N ASP A 185 -2.26 -21.88 6.35
CA ASP A 185 -2.59 -22.90 5.35
C ASP A 185 -1.44 -23.06 4.34
N TYR A 186 -0.69 -22.00 4.04
CA TYR A 186 0.50 -22.06 3.18
C TYR A 186 1.64 -22.90 3.78
N ARG A 187 1.78 -22.92 5.11
CA ARG A 187 2.80 -23.74 5.80
C ARG A 187 2.57 -25.25 5.60
N HIS A 188 1.31 -25.67 5.57
CA HIS A 188 0.96 -27.08 5.39
C HIS A 188 1.13 -27.60 3.96
N GLU A 189 1.24 -26.70 2.98
CA GLU A 189 1.53 -27.07 1.60
C GLU A 189 3.03 -27.30 1.39
N GLU A 190 3.90 -26.47 1.99
CA GLU A 190 5.35 -26.65 1.93
C GLU A 190 5.83 -27.98 2.57
N GLU A 191 5.12 -28.49 3.59
CA GLU A 191 5.45 -29.75 4.25
C GLU A 191 5.04 -31.02 3.44
N LYS A 192 4.32 -30.85 2.31
CA LYS A 192 3.83 -31.95 1.49
C LYS A 192 4.61 -32.18 0.18
N GLU A 193 5.49 -31.25 -0.17
CA GLU A 193 6.42 -31.36 -1.31
C GLU A 193 7.78 -31.95 -0.86
#